data_d3460cacf2371731748ab0fda568b1f7
#
_entry.id   d3460cacf2371731748ab0fda568b1f7
#
_cell.length_a   1.000
_cell.length_b   1.000
_cell.length_c   1.000
_cell.angle_alpha   90.00
_cell.angle_beta   90.00
_cell.angle_gamma   90.00
#
_symmetry.space_group_name_H-M   'P 1'
#
loop_
_entity.id
_entity.type
_entity.pdbx_description
1 polymer ?
#
loop_
_entity_poly.entity_id
_entity_poly.type
_entity_poly.pdbx_seq_one_letter_code
_entity_poly.pdbx_strand_id
1 'polypeptide(L)'
;MIESKILNTPVKRIWVLGDMHLGVRSNSMEWLDIQKDFYENVFIPTLKEKVRPGDILVQVGDAFDNRQSINLKVLNYAVDLFERLGEIIPTHIICGNHDIWAKKSNEVTSIDSLKWIPNIQIHKEPKMFKWADKNVLLMPWRRDTEHEVETLAEYPQANMVFCHSEVRGIKLNSKVTNLHGVEANSYDQFDGVWSGHIHYRQTKGKLRMVGVPYQLTRSDANNVKGFDLIDLSDMSETFFENDRSPKFVKAYITSLYNVTLGEFKDEIRNNFVDLFIPSHVAASNSLSKFINQIQNIGRRIEPNIYEQDTFIDKDMYDMEEIEDLYKNYNILHLCNMYIDGMSKDDETKDLIKDRIKRLHDVCAYNYDSEQ
;
A
#
# COMPACT_ATOMS: atom_id res chain seq x y z
N MET A 1 -9.18 -12.83 -34.83
CA MET A 1 -10.37 -13.70 -34.63
C MET A 1 -10.56 -14.18 -33.18
N ILE A 2 -9.80 -13.68 -32.23
CA ILE A 2 -10.00 -13.93 -30.78
C ILE A 2 -10.86 -12.83 -30.13
N GLU A 3 -10.86 -11.62 -30.68
CA GLU A 3 -11.56 -10.45 -30.13
C GLU A 3 -13.09 -10.57 -30.00
N SER A 4 -13.75 -11.34 -30.89
CA SER A 4 -15.22 -11.42 -30.88
C SER A 4 -15.80 -12.44 -29.87
N LYS A 5 -14.99 -13.36 -29.36
CA LYS A 5 -15.47 -14.39 -28.41
C LYS A 5 -15.44 -13.95 -26.95
N ILE A 6 -14.54 -13.04 -26.58
CA ILE A 6 -14.38 -12.57 -25.19
C ILE A 6 -15.51 -11.58 -24.83
N LEU A 7 -15.92 -10.73 -25.78
CA LEU A 7 -16.93 -9.69 -25.58
C LEU A 7 -18.38 -10.18 -25.37
N ASN A 8 -18.69 -11.45 -25.66
CA ASN A 8 -20.04 -12.00 -25.55
C ASN A 8 -20.23 -13.02 -24.41
N THR A 9 -19.22 -13.32 -23.63
CA THR A 9 -19.36 -14.25 -22.50
C THR A 9 -19.80 -13.47 -21.27
N PRO A 10 -20.91 -13.84 -20.60
CA PRO A 10 -21.32 -13.19 -19.37
C PRO A 10 -20.22 -13.28 -18.31
N VAL A 11 -19.94 -12.18 -17.61
CA VAL A 11 -18.99 -12.17 -16.51
C VAL A 11 -19.48 -13.08 -15.39
N LYS A 12 -18.62 -13.97 -14.92
CA LYS A 12 -18.92 -14.98 -13.90
C LYS A 12 -18.07 -14.81 -12.66
N ARG A 13 -16.82 -14.42 -12.82
CA ARG A 13 -15.88 -14.25 -11.71
C ARG A 13 -15.06 -12.99 -11.91
N ILE A 14 -14.68 -12.39 -10.79
CA ILE A 14 -13.91 -11.16 -10.77
C ILE A 14 -12.62 -11.40 -9.99
N TRP A 15 -11.50 -11.28 -10.67
CA TRP A 15 -10.19 -11.17 -10.03
C TRP A 15 -10.03 -9.74 -9.52
N VAL A 16 -9.52 -9.57 -8.30
CA VAL A 16 -9.32 -8.25 -7.70
C VAL A 16 -7.87 -8.08 -7.33
N LEU A 17 -7.26 -7.05 -7.87
CA LEU A 17 -5.88 -6.67 -7.58
C LEU A 17 -5.86 -5.30 -6.92
N GLY A 18 -5.21 -5.20 -5.77
CA GLY A 18 -5.05 -3.95 -5.02
C GLY A 18 -4.01 -3.02 -5.63
N ASP A 19 -3.60 -2.04 -4.84
CA ASP A 19 -2.71 -0.95 -5.20
C ASP A 19 -1.34 -1.50 -5.62
N MET A 20 -0.94 -1.24 -6.86
CA MET A 20 0.30 -1.80 -7.43
C MET A 20 1.53 -0.93 -7.09
N HIS A 21 1.34 0.39 -7.04
CA HIS A 21 2.40 1.38 -6.81
C HIS A 21 3.66 1.13 -7.64
N LEU A 22 3.49 0.88 -8.96
CA LEU A 22 4.64 0.73 -9.84
C LEU A 22 5.50 2.01 -9.83
N GLY A 23 6.79 1.84 -9.53
CA GLY A 23 7.71 2.97 -9.35
C GLY A 23 7.81 3.51 -7.92
N VAL A 24 7.34 2.76 -6.94
CA VAL A 24 7.46 3.12 -5.51
C VAL A 24 8.91 3.46 -5.11
N ARG A 25 9.05 4.26 -4.05
CA ARG A 25 10.35 4.76 -3.53
C ARG A 25 11.17 5.46 -4.61
N SER A 26 10.55 6.50 -5.18
CA SER A 26 11.18 7.36 -6.21
C SER A 26 11.69 6.57 -7.42
N ASN A 27 10.88 5.64 -7.90
CA ASN A 27 11.21 4.74 -9.02
C ASN A 27 12.42 3.83 -8.74
N SER A 28 12.54 3.29 -7.53
CA SER A 28 13.62 2.38 -7.15
C SER A 28 13.67 1.13 -8.02
N MET A 29 14.83 0.82 -8.56
CA MET A 29 15.03 -0.38 -9.37
C MET A 29 14.96 -1.66 -8.52
N GLU A 30 15.41 -1.61 -7.27
CA GLU A 30 15.25 -2.72 -6.32
C GLU A 30 13.77 -3.08 -6.13
N TRP A 31 12.93 -2.05 -5.95
CA TRP A 31 11.48 -2.26 -5.80
C TRP A 31 10.83 -2.73 -7.11
N LEU A 32 11.26 -2.20 -8.25
CA LEU A 32 10.79 -2.70 -9.54
C LEU A 32 11.10 -4.19 -9.72
N ASP A 33 12.25 -4.67 -9.26
CA ASP A 33 12.61 -6.09 -9.33
C ASP A 33 11.75 -6.95 -8.39
N ILE A 34 11.40 -6.44 -7.19
CA ILE A 34 10.45 -7.11 -6.28
C ILE A 34 9.07 -7.21 -6.91
N GLN A 35 8.59 -6.11 -7.50
CA GLN A 35 7.30 -6.05 -8.19
C GLN A 35 7.28 -7.01 -9.37
N LYS A 36 8.32 -7.03 -10.18
CA LYS A 36 8.47 -8.00 -11.28
C LYS A 36 8.44 -9.44 -10.77
N ASP A 37 9.18 -9.75 -9.72
CA ASP A 37 9.20 -11.11 -9.17
C ASP A 37 7.80 -11.58 -8.76
N PHE A 38 6.99 -10.71 -8.16
CA PHE A 38 5.61 -11.01 -7.83
C PHE A 38 4.75 -11.26 -9.07
N TYR A 39 4.77 -10.36 -10.05
CA TYR A 39 3.91 -10.51 -11.24
C TYR A 39 4.32 -11.71 -12.09
N GLU A 40 5.62 -11.94 -12.28
CA GLU A 40 6.14 -13.01 -13.13
C GLU A 40 6.04 -14.40 -12.48
N ASN A 41 6.19 -14.50 -11.17
CA ASN A 41 6.32 -15.78 -10.48
C ASN A 41 5.13 -16.13 -9.57
N VAL A 42 4.22 -15.20 -9.31
CA VAL A 42 3.02 -15.43 -8.47
C VAL A 42 1.76 -15.10 -9.25
N PHE A 43 1.54 -13.84 -9.62
CA PHE A 43 0.24 -13.38 -10.13
C PHE A 43 -0.08 -13.95 -11.51
N ILE A 44 0.79 -13.75 -12.50
CA ILE A 44 0.56 -14.23 -13.88
C ILE A 44 0.47 -15.76 -13.96
N PRO A 45 1.35 -16.54 -13.30
CA PRO A 45 1.22 -17.99 -13.28
C PRO A 45 -0.09 -18.48 -12.67
N THR A 46 -0.49 -17.91 -11.52
CA THR A 46 -1.77 -18.25 -10.88
C THR A 46 -2.96 -17.89 -11.76
N LEU A 47 -2.90 -16.72 -12.40
CA LEU A 47 -3.95 -16.28 -13.32
C LEU A 47 -4.07 -17.22 -14.51
N LYS A 48 -2.96 -17.55 -15.17
CA LYS A 48 -2.93 -18.47 -16.33
C LYS A 48 -3.45 -19.88 -16.01
N GLU A 49 -3.14 -20.36 -14.80
CA GLU A 49 -3.61 -21.69 -14.34
C GLU A 49 -5.13 -21.70 -14.09
N LYS A 50 -5.66 -20.61 -13.53
CA LYS A 50 -7.01 -20.61 -12.94
C LYS A 50 -8.04 -19.78 -13.69
N VAL A 51 -7.64 -18.97 -14.68
CA VAL A 51 -8.56 -18.14 -15.48
C VAL A 51 -9.53 -19.02 -16.30
N ARG A 52 -10.77 -18.58 -16.36
CA ARG A 52 -11.87 -19.27 -17.09
C ARG A 52 -12.62 -18.29 -17.99
N PRO A 53 -13.29 -18.78 -19.03
CA PRO A 53 -14.17 -17.94 -19.84
C PRO A 53 -15.25 -17.27 -18.98
N GLY A 54 -15.34 -15.94 -19.08
CA GLY A 54 -16.21 -15.11 -18.25
C GLY A 54 -15.52 -14.51 -17.02
N ASP A 55 -14.22 -14.70 -16.85
CA ASP A 55 -13.45 -13.98 -15.85
C ASP A 55 -13.07 -12.59 -16.35
N ILE A 56 -13.01 -11.65 -15.42
CA ILE A 56 -12.43 -10.31 -15.62
C ILE A 56 -11.51 -9.97 -14.45
N LEU A 57 -10.59 -9.02 -14.66
CA LEU A 57 -9.75 -8.44 -13.62
C LEU A 57 -10.21 -7.01 -13.34
N VAL A 58 -10.36 -6.66 -12.05
CA VAL A 58 -10.52 -5.29 -11.58
C VAL A 58 -9.30 -4.93 -10.72
N GLN A 59 -8.54 -3.95 -11.18
CA GLN A 59 -7.48 -3.31 -10.43
C GLN A 59 -8.05 -2.05 -9.78
N VAL A 60 -7.98 -1.98 -8.44
CA VAL A 60 -8.77 -1.02 -7.65
C VAL A 60 -8.02 0.30 -7.34
N GLY A 61 -7.20 0.77 -8.26
CA GLY A 61 -6.52 2.08 -8.19
C GLY A 61 -5.06 2.01 -7.78
N ASP A 62 -4.38 3.13 -7.90
CA ASP A 62 -2.95 3.28 -7.61
C ASP A 62 -2.07 2.27 -8.37
N ALA A 63 -2.25 2.24 -9.70
CA ALA A 63 -1.40 1.43 -10.58
C ALA A 63 0.05 1.95 -10.56
N PHE A 64 0.24 3.27 -10.51
CA PHE A 64 1.55 3.92 -10.38
C PHE A 64 1.68 4.64 -9.04
N ASP A 65 2.91 4.74 -8.54
CA ASP A 65 3.20 5.40 -7.26
C ASP A 65 3.34 6.92 -7.40
N ASN A 66 3.98 7.39 -8.47
CA ASN A 66 4.32 8.79 -8.62
C ASN A 66 3.45 9.47 -9.68
N ARG A 67 2.71 10.49 -9.24
CA ARG A 67 1.79 11.26 -10.10
C ARG A 67 2.47 12.28 -11.02
N GLN A 68 3.71 12.67 -10.75
CA GLN A 68 4.41 13.74 -11.50
C GLN A 68 5.39 13.20 -12.53
N SER A 69 6.06 12.09 -12.24
CA SER A 69 7.08 11.53 -13.12
C SER A 69 7.18 10.01 -12.98
N ILE A 70 7.23 9.32 -14.10
CA ILE A 70 7.42 7.88 -14.15
C ILE A 70 8.75 7.60 -14.85
N ASN A 71 9.61 6.81 -14.23
CA ASN A 71 10.85 6.36 -14.85
C ASN A 71 10.53 5.49 -16.08
N LEU A 72 11.26 5.67 -17.18
CA LEU A 72 11.03 4.93 -18.42
C LEU A 72 11.10 3.42 -18.26
N LYS A 73 11.96 2.88 -17.37
CA LYS A 73 12.00 1.44 -17.11
C LYS A 73 10.74 0.94 -16.41
N VAL A 74 10.19 1.74 -15.51
CA VAL A 74 8.92 1.45 -14.82
C VAL A 74 7.78 1.50 -15.82
N LEU A 75 7.70 2.56 -16.64
CA LEU A 75 6.67 2.70 -17.65
C LEU A 75 6.68 1.58 -18.68
N ASN A 76 7.87 1.26 -19.22
CA ASN A 76 8.00 0.16 -20.18
C ASN A 76 7.59 -1.18 -19.58
N TYR A 77 7.95 -1.44 -18.32
CA TYR A 77 7.50 -2.66 -17.65
C TYR A 77 5.99 -2.66 -17.42
N ALA A 78 5.42 -1.53 -17.01
CA ALA A 78 3.97 -1.42 -16.80
C ALA A 78 3.20 -1.71 -18.11
N VAL A 79 3.61 -1.10 -19.22
CA VAL A 79 2.99 -1.34 -20.54
C VAL A 79 3.08 -2.83 -20.91
N ASP A 80 4.28 -3.44 -20.85
CA ASP A 80 4.48 -4.87 -21.14
C ASP A 80 3.62 -5.76 -20.21
N LEU A 81 3.56 -5.46 -18.91
CA LEU A 81 2.74 -6.21 -17.96
C LEU A 81 1.25 -6.14 -18.32
N PHE A 82 0.72 -4.95 -18.61
CA PHE A 82 -0.69 -4.80 -18.94
C PHE A 82 -1.04 -5.32 -20.35
N GLU A 83 -0.12 -5.29 -21.31
CA GLU A 83 -0.28 -5.98 -22.60
C GLU A 83 -0.48 -7.49 -22.38
N ARG A 84 0.38 -8.12 -21.61
CA ARG A 84 0.29 -9.54 -21.27
C ARG A 84 -0.96 -9.87 -20.43
N LEU A 85 -1.37 -9.00 -19.53
CA LEU A 85 -2.63 -9.16 -18.79
C LEU A 85 -3.82 -9.09 -19.73
N GLY A 86 -3.86 -8.11 -20.64
CA GLY A 86 -4.93 -7.98 -21.63
C GLY A 86 -5.04 -9.18 -22.59
N GLU A 87 -3.93 -9.89 -22.85
CA GLU A 87 -3.94 -11.15 -23.60
C GLU A 87 -4.57 -12.31 -22.81
N ILE A 88 -4.48 -12.28 -21.48
CA ILE A 88 -4.97 -13.35 -20.60
C ILE A 88 -6.43 -13.10 -20.17
N ILE A 89 -6.77 -11.85 -19.81
CA ILE A 89 -8.03 -11.51 -19.15
C ILE A 89 -8.43 -10.06 -19.44
N PRO A 90 -9.72 -9.79 -19.76
CA PRO A 90 -10.22 -8.42 -19.82
C PRO A 90 -10.02 -7.72 -18.47
N THR A 91 -9.40 -6.54 -18.50
CA THR A 91 -8.97 -5.84 -17.29
C THR A 91 -9.59 -4.45 -17.21
N HIS A 92 -10.16 -4.13 -16.06
CA HIS A 92 -10.64 -2.81 -15.68
C HIS A 92 -9.69 -2.19 -14.67
N ILE A 93 -9.22 -0.98 -14.93
CA ILE A 93 -8.36 -0.21 -14.04
C ILE A 93 -9.15 0.98 -13.52
N ILE A 94 -9.30 1.09 -12.21
CA ILE A 94 -9.90 2.24 -11.54
C ILE A 94 -8.78 3.26 -11.25
N CYS A 95 -9.04 4.56 -11.49
CA CYS A 95 -8.08 5.60 -11.15
C CYS A 95 -7.99 5.79 -9.63
N GLY A 96 -6.79 5.65 -9.05
CA GLY A 96 -6.50 5.94 -7.67
C GLY A 96 -5.95 7.36 -7.45
N ASN A 97 -5.67 7.74 -6.21
CA ASN A 97 -5.17 9.07 -5.88
C ASN A 97 -3.69 9.29 -6.28
N HIS A 98 -2.90 8.23 -6.39
CA HIS A 98 -1.53 8.30 -6.93
C HIS A 98 -1.49 8.34 -8.46
N ASP A 99 -2.57 7.97 -9.13
CA ASP A 99 -2.65 8.00 -10.59
C ASP A 99 -2.96 9.39 -11.15
N ILE A 100 -3.53 10.32 -10.36
CA ILE A 100 -3.93 11.67 -10.82
C ILE A 100 -2.79 12.67 -10.72
N TRP A 101 -2.59 13.50 -11.76
CA TRP A 101 -1.59 14.56 -11.75
C TRP A 101 -1.96 15.68 -10.78
N ALA A 102 -3.18 16.20 -10.86
CA ALA A 102 -3.69 17.25 -9.99
C ALA A 102 -4.65 16.67 -8.94
N LYS A 103 -4.42 16.93 -7.65
CA LYS A 103 -5.16 16.34 -6.52
C LYS A 103 -6.69 16.36 -6.62
N LYS A 104 -7.26 17.26 -7.43
CA LYS A 104 -8.72 17.48 -7.54
C LYS A 104 -9.28 17.20 -8.93
N SER A 105 -8.51 16.62 -9.85
CA SER A 105 -8.95 16.38 -11.23
C SER A 105 -8.42 15.06 -11.77
N ASN A 106 -9.32 14.25 -12.31
CA ASN A 106 -8.98 12.99 -12.99
C ASN A 106 -8.74 13.21 -14.51
N GLU A 107 -8.59 14.46 -14.98
CA GLU A 107 -8.41 14.77 -16.40
C GLU A 107 -7.11 14.18 -16.95
N VAL A 108 -6.00 14.37 -16.23
CA VAL A 108 -4.68 13.86 -16.58
C VAL A 108 -4.24 12.82 -15.55
N THR A 109 -3.99 11.59 -16.01
CA THR A 109 -3.64 10.48 -15.14
C THR A 109 -2.48 9.66 -15.69
N SER A 110 -1.69 9.03 -14.82
CA SER A 110 -0.61 8.11 -15.21
C SER A 110 -1.12 6.91 -16.00
N ILE A 111 -2.31 6.42 -15.64
CA ILE A 111 -2.95 5.27 -16.31
C ILE A 111 -3.41 5.58 -17.74
N ASP A 112 -3.49 6.86 -18.14
CA ASP A 112 -3.75 7.22 -19.55
C ASP A 112 -2.71 6.64 -20.51
N SER A 113 -1.51 6.32 -20.03
CA SER A 113 -0.47 5.62 -20.80
C SER A 113 -0.86 4.21 -21.23
N LEU A 114 -1.84 3.59 -20.54
CA LEU A 114 -2.29 2.22 -20.76
C LEU A 114 -3.57 2.13 -21.62
N LYS A 115 -4.22 3.23 -21.94
CA LYS A 115 -5.56 3.27 -22.57
C LYS A 115 -5.66 2.66 -23.98
N TRP A 116 -4.51 2.49 -24.66
CA TRP A 116 -4.48 1.93 -26.00
C TRP A 116 -4.19 0.43 -26.03
N ILE A 117 -3.95 -0.18 -24.86
CA ILE A 117 -3.68 -1.61 -24.76
C ILE A 117 -4.99 -2.38 -24.98
N PRO A 118 -5.04 -3.37 -25.87
CA PRO A 118 -6.23 -4.17 -26.09
C PRO A 118 -6.71 -4.86 -24.82
N ASN A 119 -8.04 -4.94 -24.63
CA ASN A 119 -8.70 -5.50 -23.45
C ASN A 119 -8.43 -4.83 -22.11
N ILE A 120 -7.79 -3.65 -22.11
CA ILE A 120 -7.63 -2.79 -20.93
C ILE A 120 -8.66 -1.64 -20.99
N GLN A 121 -9.44 -1.47 -19.93
CA GLN A 121 -10.41 -0.38 -19.81
C GLN A 121 -10.08 0.46 -18.58
N ILE A 122 -9.88 1.76 -18.80
CA ILE A 122 -9.54 2.73 -17.75
C ILE A 122 -10.81 3.45 -17.30
N HIS A 123 -10.99 3.56 -15.99
CA HIS A 123 -12.13 4.24 -15.38
C HIS A 123 -11.65 5.43 -14.57
N LYS A 124 -11.89 6.64 -15.08
CA LYS A 124 -11.60 7.93 -14.43
C LYS A 124 -12.83 8.55 -13.82
N GLU A 125 -14.02 8.09 -14.25
CA GLU A 125 -15.32 8.49 -13.74
C GLU A 125 -16.12 7.26 -13.32
N PRO A 126 -17.08 7.41 -12.40
CA PRO A 126 -17.94 6.32 -11.96
C PRO A 126 -18.68 5.69 -13.14
N LYS A 127 -18.70 4.38 -13.17
CA LYS A 127 -19.39 3.65 -14.24
C LYS A 127 -20.08 2.39 -13.71
N MET A 128 -21.36 2.25 -14.07
CA MET A 128 -22.15 1.08 -13.75
C MET A 128 -22.03 0.02 -14.84
N PHE A 129 -21.88 -1.22 -14.42
CA PHE A 129 -21.89 -2.42 -15.27
C PHE A 129 -22.97 -3.39 -14.82
N LYS A 130 -23.45 -4.21 -15.75
CA LYS A 130 -24.26 -5.37 -15.46
C LYS A 130 -23.38 -6.61 -15.65
N TRP A 131 -22.91 -7.23 -14.55
CA TRP A 131 -22.14 -8.46 -14.58
C TRP A 131 -22.95 -9.58 -13.93
N ALA A 132 -23.22 -10.66 -14.68
CA ALA A 132 -24.21 -11.66 -14.30
C ALA A 132 -25.56 -10.99 -13.96
N ASP A 133 -26.08 -11.22 -12.77
CA ASP A 133 -27.32 -10.60 -12.26
C ASP A 133 -27.05 -9.34 -11.41
N LYS A 134 -25.78 -8.97 -11.20
CA LYS A 134 -25.36 -7.87 -10.32
C LYS A 134 -25.17 -6.56 -11.07
N ASN A 135 -25.61 -5.46 -10.47
CA ASN A 135 -25.21 -4.11 -10.84
C ASN A 135 -23.92 -3.76 -10.10
N VAL A 136 -22.85 -3.57 -10.84
CA VAL A 136 -21.50 -3.35 -10.30
C VAL A 136 -21.03 -1.95 -10.62
N LEU A 137 -20.77 -1.16 -9.59
CA LEU A 137 -20.23 0.18 -9.72
C LEU A 137 -18.69 0.12 -9.64
N LEU A 138 -18.03 0.65 -10.67
CA LEU A 138 -16.61 0.99 -10.61
C LEU A 138 -16.51 2.47 -10.29
N MET A 139 -15.98 2.82 -9.10
CA MET A 139 -15.89 4.19 -8.59
C MET A 139 -14.41 4.58 -8.37
N PRO A 140 -13.83 5.39 -9.27
CA PRO A 140 -12.49 5.94 -9.10
C PRO A 140 -12.38 6.83 -7.87
N TRP A 141 -11.15 7.16 -7.49
CA TRP A 141 -10.86 8.15 -6.44
C TRP A 141 -11.68 9.43 -6.63
N ARG A 142 -12.29 9.89 -5.55
CA ARG A 142 -13.04 11.14 -5.52
C ARG A 142 -12.25 12.22 -4.79
N ARG A 143 -12.39 13.45 -5.21
CA ARG A 143 -11.59 14.60 -4.73
C ARG A 143 -11.67 14.84 -3.22
N ASP A 144 -12.79 14.48 -2.60
CA ASP A 144 -13.07 14.64 -1.17
C ASP A 144 -14.20 13.71 -0.74
N THR A 145 -14.38 13.59 0.58
CA THR A 145 -15.40 12.72 1.21
C THR A 145 -16.83 13.09 0.81
N GLU A 146 -17.16 14.37 0.69
CA GLU A 146 -18.50 14.83 0.33
C GLU A 146 -18.87 14.39 -1.08
N HIS A 147 -17.96 14.62 -2.03
CA HIS A 147 -18.14 14.19 -3.43
C HIS A 147 -18.22 12.66 -3.58
N GLU A 148 -17.56 11.90 -2.70
CA GLU A 148 -17.68 10.44 -2.69
C GLU A 148 -19.05 9.99 -2.21
N VAL A 149 -19.56 10.57 -1.11
CA VAL A 149 -20.92 10.27 -0.58
C VAL A 149 -21.99 10.65 -1.59
N GLU A 150 -21.89 11.81 -2.23
CA GLU A 150 -22.77 12.24 -3.32
C GLU A 150 -22.76 11.22 -4.47
N THR A 151 -21.57 10.79 -4.90
CA THR A 151 -21.40 9.79 -5.95
C THR A 151 -22.09 8.47 -5.57
N LEU A 152 -21.92 7.96 -4.35
CA LEU A 152 -22.58 6.73 -3.91
C LEU A 152 -24.12 6.87 -3.94
N ALA A 153 -24.64 8.06 -3.59
CA ALA A 153 -26.08 8.35 -3.61
C ALA A 153 -26.67 8.41 -5.05
N GLU A 154 -25.86 8.70 -6.06
CA GLU A 154 -26.28 8.69 -7.47
C GLU A 154 -26.50 7.26 -8.02
N TYR A 155 -25.95 6.24 -7.35
CA TYR A 155 -26.01 4.85 -7.79
C TYR A 155 -26.72 3.91 -6.78
N PRO A 156 -27.95 4.21 -6.34
CA PRO A 156 -28.64 3.42 -5.31
C PRO A 156 -28.99 2.00 -5.78
N GLN A 157 -28.94 1.74 -7.09
CA GLN A 157 -29.19 0.43 -7.68
C GLN A 157 -27.96 -0.48 -7.73
N ALA A 158 -26.80 -0.01 -7.30
CA ALA A 158 -25.60 -0.84 -7.24
C ALA A 158 -25.76 -1.96 -6.22
N ASN A 159 -25.33 -3.18 -6.58
CA ASN A 159 -25.21 -4.29 -5.66
C ASN A 159 -23.79 -4.40 -5.11
N MET A 160 -22.80 -4.19 -5.98
CA MET A 160 -21.38 -4.31 -5.66
C MET A 160 -20.65 -3.02 -6.05
N VAL A 161 -19.61 -2.69 -5.28
CA VAL A 161 -18.77 -1.52 -5.55
C VAL A 161 -17.31 -1.94 -5.54
N PHE A 162 -16.59 -1.56 -6.59
CA PHE A 162 -15.13 -1.56 -6.60
C PHE A 162 -14.67 -0.10 -6.63
N CYS A 163 -13.89 0.30 -5.66
CA CYS A 163 -13.54 1.71 -5.50
C CYS A 163 -12.09 1.91 -5.05
N HIS A 164 -11.69 3.17 -5.04
CA HIS A 164 -10.46 3.61 -4.40
C HIS A 164 -10.85 4.71 -3.41
N SER A 165 -10.90 4.38 -2.12
CA SER A 165 -11.57 5.21 -1.12
C SER A 165 -10.81 5.33 0.17
N GLU A 166 -10.76 6.55 0.72
CA GLU A 166 -10.32 6.78 2.07
C GLU A 166 -11.48 6.57 3.04
N VAL A 167 -11.35 5.62 3.96
CA VAL A 167 -12.45 5.21 4.84
C VAL A 167 -12.09 5.40 6.31
N ARG A 168 -12.97 6.07 7.03
CA ARG A 168 -12.83 6.31 8.46
C ARG A 168 -13.06 5.06 9.29
N GLY A 169 -12.27 4.90 10.37
CA GLY A 169 -12.40 3.79 11.29
C GLY A 169 -11.83 2.46 10.76
N ILE A 170 -11.07 2.50 9.66
CA ILE A 170 -10.28 1.41 9.10
C ILE A 170 -8.86 1.51 9.64
N LYS A 171 -8.20 0.38 9.88
CA LYS A 171 -6.79 0.35 10.32
C LYS A 171 -5.85 0.71 9.17
N LEU A 172 -4.93 1.62 9.43
CA LEU A 172 -3.80 1.91 8.54
C LEU A 172 -2.67 0.89 8.71
N ASN A 173 -2.52 0.37 9.93
CA ASN A 173 -1.63 -0.71 10.32
C ASN A 173 -2.20 -1.44 11.56
N SER A 174 -1.41 -2.30 12.20
CA SER A 174 -1.86 -3.05 13.38
C SER A 174 -2.27 -2.17 14.58
N LYS A 175 -1.82 -0.90 14.64
CA LYS A 175 -1.97 -0.01 15.81
C LYS A 175 -2.80 1.24 15.51
N VAL A 176 -2.72 1.79 14.30
CA VAL A 176 -3.31 3.07 13.93
C VAL A 176 -4.60 2.87 13.14
N THR A 177 -5.61 3.67 13.49
CA THR A 177 -6.90 3.70 12.82
C THR A 177 -7.05 5.02 12.09
N ASN A 178 -7.49 4.98 10.83
CA ASN A 178 -7.77 6.16 10.04
C ASN A 178 -8.94 6.97 10.63
N LEU A 179 -8.73 8.25 10.81
CA LEU A 179 -9.72 9.19 11.36
C LEU A 179 -10.40 10.05 10.28
N HIS A 180 -10.03 9.87 9.02
CA HIS A 180 -10.48 10.65 7.87
C HIS A 180 -11.27 9.79 6.88
N GLY A 181 -11.88 10.44 5.89
CA GLY A 181 -12.60 9.78 4.82
C GLY A 181 -14.06 9.47 5.11
N VAL A 182 -14.65 8.66 4.27
CA VAL A 182 -16.07 8.27 4.33
C VAL A 182 -16.30 7.32 5.50
N GLU A 183 -17.41 7.48 6.20
CA GLU A 183 -17.79 6.54 7.26
C GLU A 183 -18.04 5.15 6.67
N ALA A 184 -17.50 4.10 7.29
CA ALA A 184 -17.58 2.73 6.78
C ALA A 184 -19.04 2.24 6.60
N ASN A 185 -20.00 2.76 7.40
CA ASN A 185 -21.41 2.42 7.29
C ASN A 185 -22.10 2.99 6.03
N SER A 186 -21.49 3.95 5.33
CA SER A 186 -21.98 4.43 4.03
C SER A 186 -22.00 3.31 2.97
N TYR A 187 -21.25 2.25 3.20
CA TYR A 187 -21.16 1.10 2.31
C TYR A 187 -22.09 -0.09 2.69
N ASP A 188 -22.81 -0.01 3.81
CA ASP A 188 -23.64 -1.13 4.31
C ASP A 188 -24.84 -1.45 3.41
N GLN A 189 -25.24 -0.52 2.55
CA GLN A 189 -26.31 -0.69 1.58
C GLN A 189 -25.98 -1.66 0.43
N PHE A 190 -24.68 -1.95 0.20
CA PHE A 190 -24.23 -2.83 -0.88
C PHE A 190 -24.06 -4.27 -0.41
N ASP A 191 -24.13 -5.24 -1.35
CA ASP A 191 -23.86 -6.66 -1.05
C ASP A 191 -22.38 -6.90 -0.71
N GLY A 192 -21.46 -6.11 -1.33
CA GLY A 192 -20.04 -6.14 -1.09
C GLY A 192 -19.31 -4.95 -1.72
N VAL A 193 -18.25 -4.51 -1.04
CA VAL A 193 -17.39 -3.40 -1.48
C VAL A 193 -15.93 -3.82 -1.39
N TRP A 194 -15.17 -3.60 -2.46
CA TRP A 194 -13.74 -3.86 -2.53
C TRP A 194 -13.03 -2.55 -2.84
N SER A 195 -12.23 -2.07 -1.89
CA SER A 195 -11.54 -0.79 -2.01
C SER A 195 -10.03 -0.95 -1.98
N GLY A 196 -9.33 -0.19 -2.84
CA GLY A 196 -7.92 0.15 -2.70
C GLY A 196 -7.70 1.28 -1.69
N HIS A 197 -6.59 2.00 -1.80
CA HIS A 197 -6.13 3.13 -1.01
C HIS A 197 -5.48 2.75 0.33
N ILE A 198 -6.12 1.95 1.14
CA ILE A 198 -5.56 1.52 2.43
C ILE A 198 -4.79 0.22 2.23
N HIS A 199 -3.47 0.26 2.43
CA HIS A 199 -2.56 -0.85 2.19
C HIS A 199 -2.77 -2.04 3.14
N TYR A 200 -3.32 -1.77 4.34
CA TYR A 200 -3.57 -2.79 5.35
C TYR A 200 -4.82 -3.59 5.02
N ARG A 201 -4.63 -4.83 4.52
CA ARG A 201 -5.73 -5.73 4.17
C ARG A 201 -6.59 -6.05 5.37
N GLN A 202 -7.87 -5.80 5.28
CA GLN A 202 -8.85 -6.02 6.34
C GLN A 202 -10.28 -6.01 5.81
N THR A 203 -11.22 -6.53 6.62
CA THR A 203 -12.65 -6.49 6.33
C THR A 203 -13.38 -5.81 7.48
N LYS A 204 -14.33 -4.94 7.15
CA LYS A 204 -15.25 -4.31 8.11
C LYS A 204 -16.67 -4.30 7.52
N GLY A 205 -17.54 -5.14 8.06
CA GLY A 205 -18.90 -5.30 7.52
C GLY A 205 -18.87 -5.80 6.06
N LYS A 206 -19.43 -5.03 5.16
CA LYS A 206 -19.45 -5.30 3.70
C LYS A 206 -18.21 -4.79 2.97
N LEU A 207 -17.43 -3.95 3.62
CA LEU A 207 -16.25 -3.33 3.05
C LEU A 207 -15.01 -4.21 3.25
N ARG A 208 -14.30 -4.43 2.16
CA ARG A 208 -12.99 -5.09 2.11
C ARG A 208 -11.96 -4.12 1.60
N MET A 209 -10.98 -3.76 2.45
CA MET A 209 -9.77 -3.12 1.98
C MET A 209 -8.88 -4.21 1.39
N VAL A 210 -8.72 -4.18 0.07
CA VAL A 210 -7.96 -5.21 -0.67
C VAL A 210 -6.48 -5.19 -0.28
N GLY A 211 -5.97 -4.00 0.01
CA GLY A 211 -4.58 -3.77 0.36
C GLY A 211 -3.65 -3.84 -0.85
N VAL A 212 -2.37 -3.86 -0.59
CA VAL A 212 -1.32 -4.01 -1.61
C VAL A 212 -0.95 -5.49 -1.80
N PRO A 213 -0.52 -5.93 -2.99
CA PRO A 213 -0.20 -7.34 -3.23
C PRO A 213 1.14 -7.81 -2.64
N TYR A 214 1.97 -6.90 -2.16
CA TYR A 214 3.26 -7.11 -1.47
C TYR A 214 3.49 -5.99 -0.44
N GLN A 215 4.33 -6.22 0.57
CA GLN A 215 4.62 -5.17 1.57
C GLN A 215 5.44 -4.04 0.94
N LEU A 216 4.99 -2.80 1.07
CA LEU A 216 5.67 -1.60 0.58
C LEU A 216 6.42 -0.86 1.68
N THR A 217 5.92 -0.95 2.91
CA THR A 217 6.40 -0.20 4.06
C THR A 217 6.46 -1.06 5.32
N ARG A 218 7.09 -0.53 6.37
CA ARG A 218 7.10 -1.18 7.70
C ARG A 218 5.70 -1.29 8.31
N SER A 219 4.78 -0.40 7.95
CA SER A 219 3.36 -0.44 8.36
C SER A 219 2.64 -1.69 7.86
N ASP A 220 3.13 -2.29 6.77
CA ASP A 220 2.59 -3.52 6.19
C ASP A 220 3.04 -4.80 6.91
N ALA A 221 3.98 -4.69 7.86
CA ALA A 221 4.49 -5.83 8.60
C ALA A 221 3.34 -6.60 9.30
N ASN A 222 3.43 -7.93 9.29
CA ASN A 222 2.43 -8.84 9.86
C ASN A 222 1.02 -8.75 9.25
N ASN A 223 0.87 -8.12 8.08
CA ASN A 223 -0.37 -8.11 7.31
C ASN A 223 -0.21 -8.99 6.08
N VAL A 224 -1.16 -9.88 5.84
CA VAL A 224 -1.16 -10.77 4.67
C VAL A 224 -1.36 -9.96 3.40
N LYS A 225 -0.60 -10.28 2.35
CA LYS A 225 -0.62 -9.60 1.06
C LYS A 225 -0.96 -10.60 -0.05
N GLY A 226 -1.59 -10.12 -1.11
CA GLY A 226 -2.00 -10.98 -2.21
C GLY A 226 -3.12 -10.37 -3.05
N PHE A 227 -3.99 -11.20 -3.58
CA PHE A 227 -5.09 -10.80 -4.46
C PHE A 227 -6.30 -11.76 -4.30
N ASP A 228 -7.45 -11.33 -4.80
CA ASP A 228 -8.70 -12.05 -4.59
C ASP A 228 -9.33 -12.54 -5.90
N LEU A 229 -10.16 -13.56 -5.79
CA LEU A 229 -11.08 -14.03 -6.80
C LEU A 229 -12.48 -14.14 -6.19
N ILE A 230 -13.46 -13.50 -6.81
CA ILE A 230 -14.87 -13.51 -6.40
C ILE A 230 -15.67 -14.32 -7.42
N ASP A 231 -16.43 -15.29 -6.99
CA ASP A 231 -17.42 -15.99 -7.82
C ASP A 231 -18.79 -15.30 -7.67
N LEU A 232 -19.35 -14.78 -8.78
CA LEU A 232 -20.61 -14.05 -8.76
C LEU A 232 -21.84 -14.95 -8.57
N SER A 233 -21.67 -16.27 -8.69
CA SER A 233 -22.79 -17.22 -8.56
C SER A 233 -23.22 -17.43 -7.09
N ASP A 234 -22.27 -17.37 -6.17
CA ASP A 234 -22.49 -17.60 -4.73
C ASP A 234 -21.84 -16.54 -3.84
N MET A 235 -21.17 -15.55 -4.44
CA MET A 235 -20.41 -14.51 -3.75
C MET A 235 -19.26 -15.04 -2.89
N SER A 236 -18.77 -16.24 -3.19
CA SER A 236 -17.58 -16.79 -2.52
C SER A 236 -16.31 -16.06 -2.92
N GLU A 237 -15.42 -15.90 -1.97
CA GLU A 237 -14.12 -15.22 -2.16
C GLU A 237 -12.98 -16.20 -1.91
N THR A 238 -12.02 -16.23 -2.84
CA THR A 238 -10.76 -16.97 -2.68
C THR A 238 -9.62 -15.98 -2.64
N PHE A 239 -8.87 -15.99 -1.55
CA PHE A 239 -7.66 -15.19 -1.42
C PHE A 239 -6.42 -16.02 -1.81
N PHE A 240 -5.56 -15.41 -2.62
CA PHE A 240 -4.26 -15.96 -3.02
C PHE A 240 -3.17 -15.15 -2.32
N GLU A 241 -2.59 -15.74 -1.28
CA GLU A 241 -1.53 -15.09 -0.50
C GLU A 241 -0.23 -15.02 -1.31
N ASN A 242 0.45 -13.89 -1.21
CA ASN A 242 1.80 -13.69 -1.70
C ASN A 242 2.79 -13.91 -0.54
N ASP A 243 3.32 -15.09 -0.42
CA ASP A 243 4.36 -15.46 0.55
C ASP A 243 5.79 -15.33 -0.01
N ARG A 244 5.90 -15.03 -1.32
CA ARG A 244 7.18 -14.97 -2.04
C ARG A 244 7.91 -13.64 -1.91
N SER A 245 7.18 -12.53 -1.93
CA SER A 245 7.78 -11.19 -1.87
C SER A 245 8.46 -10.93 -0.53
N PRO A 246 9.56 -10.14 -0.50
CA PRO A 246 10.21 -9.73 0.73
C PRO A 246 9.23 -9.08 1.72
N LYS A 247 9.42 -9.36 3.00
CA LYS A 247 8.62 -8.80 4.09
C LYS A 247 9.47 -7.85 4.94
N PHE A 248 8.82 -6.94 5.64
CA PHE A 248 9.43 -6.17 6.73
C PHE A 248 9.37 -6.99 8.02
N VAL A 249 10.53 -7.30 8.58
CA VAL A 249 10.67 -8.19 9.74
C VAL A 249 11.41 -7.47 10.85
N LYS A 250 10.88 -7.54 12.07
CA LYS A 250 11.56 -7.14 13.28
C LYS A 250 12.24 -8.35 13.89
N ALA A 251 13.56 -8.34 13.91
CA ALA A 251 14.37 -9.41 14.48
C ALA A 251 15.11 -8.91 15.71
N TYR A 252 15.09 -9.68 16.79
CA TYR A 252 15.78 -9.35 18.02
C TYR A 252 17.00 -10.26 18.18
N ILE A 253 18.18 -9.70 18.36
CA ILE A 253 19.39 -10.53 18.56
C ILE A 253 19.26 -11.45 19.79
N THR A 254 18.46 -11.03 20.77
CA THR A 254 18.15 -11.81 21.97
C THR A 254 17.30 -13.04 21.68
N SER A 255 16.60 -13.11 20.55
CA SER A 255 15.86 -14.33 20.18
C SER A 255 16.77 -15.53 19.99
N LEU A 256 18.07 -15.30 19.67
CA LEU A 256 19.09 -16.35 19.59
C LEU A 256 19.34 -17.11 20.90
N TYR A 257 18.80 -16.65 22.03
CA TYR A 257 18.74 -17.46 23.26
C TYR A 257 17.71 -18.61 23.16
N ASN A 258 16.71 -18.48 22.29
CA ASN A 258 15.58 -19.40 22.20
C ASN A 258 15.48 -20.13 20.85
N VAL A 259 16.16 -19.63 19.80
CA VAL A 259 16.13 -20.22 18.46
C VAL A 259 17.56 -20.47 17.97
N THR A 260 17.73 -21.40 17.07
CA THR A 260 19.02 -21.69 16.45
C THR A 260 19.42 -20.58 15.47
N LEU A 261 20.71 -20.44 15.19
CA LEU A 261 21.20 -19.53 14.16
C LEU A 261 20.62 -19.87 12.78
N GLY A 262 20.30 -21.13 12.51
CA GLY A 262 19.64 -21.56 11.27
C GLY A 262 18.24 -20.97 11.14
N GLU A 263 17.40 -21.15 12.14
CA GLU A 263 16.03 -20.61 12.20
C GLU A 263 16.03 -19.09 12.10
N PHE A 264 16.93 -18.41 12.82
CA PHE A 264 17.09 -16.96 12.72
C PHE A 264 17.47 -16.50 11.29
N LYS A 265 18.38 -17.23 10.64
CA LYS A 265 18.75 -16.93 9.24
C LYS A 265 17.61 -17.15 8.27
N ASP A 266 16.76 -18.14 8.51
CA ASP A 266 15.59 -18.42 7.67
C ASP A 266 14.52 -17.34 7.84
N GLU A 267 14.30 -16.84 9.06
CA GLU A 267 13.40 -15.72 9.35
C GLU A 267 13.79 -14.43 8.60
N ILE A 268 15.07 -14.09 8.57
CA ILE A 268 15.57 -12.87 7.94
C ILE A 268 15.83 -13.00 6.44
N ARG A 269 15.79 -14.22 5.89
CA ARG A 269 16.18 -14.50 4.51
C ARG A 269 15.38 -13.72 3.50
N ASN A 270 16.09 -12.94 2.64
CA ASN A 270 15.53 -12.10 1.59
C ASN A 270 14.54 -11.02 2.09
N ASN A 271 14.50 -10.73 3.39
CA ASN A 271 13.61 -9.76 4.00
C ASN A 271 14.31 -8.43 4.30
N PHE A 272 13.53 -7.35 4.46
CA PHE A 272 13.96 -6.09 5.04
C PHE A 272 13.88 -6.22 6.56
N VAL A 273 15.02 -6.15 7.24
CA VAL A 273 15.14 -6.53 8.65
C VAL A 273 15.52 -5.34 9.51
N ASP A 274 14.66 -4.99 10.45
CA ASP A 274 15.01 -4.12 11.58
C ASP A 274 15.58 -5.01 12.69
N LEU A 275 16.91 -5.00 12.85
CA LEU A 275 17.61 -5.82 13.83
C LEU A 275 17.79 -5.06 15.14
N PHE A 276 17.04 -5.46 16.16
CA PHE A 276 17.10 -4.86 17.49
C PHE A 276 18.23 -5.47 18.35
N ILE A 277 19.12 -4.61 18.86
CA ILE A 277 20.34 -4.99 19.55
C ILE A 277 20.43 -4.23 20.88
N PRO A 278 20.43 -4.89 22.05
CA PRO A 278 20.68 -4.22 23.32
C PRO A 278 22.07 -3.57 23.36
N SER A 279 22.19 -2.40 23.99
CA SER A 279 23.44 -1.62 24.03
C SER A 279 24.64 -2.41 24.60
N HIS A 280 24.41 -3.25 25.60
CA HIS A 280 25.46 -4.11 26.19
C HIS A 280 25.96 -5.18 25.21
N VAL A 281 25.12 -5.64 24.27
CA VAL A 281 25.52 -6.57 23.18
C VAL A 281 26.23 -5.79 22.07
N ALA A 282 25.78 -4.56 21.80
CA ALA A 282 26.36 -3.70 20.77
C ALA A 282 27.83 -3.35 21.04
N ALA A 283 28.23 -3.28 22.30
CA ALA A 283 29.62 -3.05 22.72
C ALA A 283 30.55 -4.27 22.52
N SER A 284 30.01 -5.43 22.14
CA SER A 284 30.76 -6.66 21.98
C SER A 284 31.47 -6.76 20.63
N ASN A 285 32.77 -7.13 20.65
CA ASN A 285 33.52 -7.43 19.42
C ASN A 285 32.97 -8.58 18.58
N SER A 286 32.11 -9.43 19.16
CA SER A 286 31.46 -10.54 18.46
C SER A 286 30.32 -10.05 17.57
N LEU A 287 29.69 -8.91 17.86
CA LEU A 287 28.56 -8.37 17.08
C LEU A 287 28.94 -8.08 15.62
N SER A 288 30.07 -7.43 15.38
CA SER A 288 30.53 -7.13 14.03
C SER A 288 30.72 -8.39 13.19
N LYS A 289 31.24 -9.47 13.79
CA LYS A 289 31.38 -10.77 13.13
C LYS A 289 30.00 -11.39 12.81
N PHE A 290 29.07 -11.30 13.75
CA PHE A 290 27.71 -11.78 13.56
C PHE A 290 26.99 -11.02 12.44
N ILE A 291 27.02 -9.69 12.45
CA ILE A 291 26.41 -8.87 11.38
C ILE A 291 26.99 -9.24 10.02
N ASN A 292 28.30 -9.39 9.91
CA ASN A 292 28.96 -9.83 8.67
C ASN A 292 28.47 -11.21 8.19
N GLN A 293 28.08 -12.11 9.10
CA GLN A 293 27.55 -13.42 8.72
C GLN A 293 26.10 -13.39 8.21
N ILE A 294 25.32 -12.37 8.58
CA ILE A 294 23.90 -12.27 8.24
C ILE A 294 23.60 -11.23 7.16
N GLN A 295 24.49 -10.24 6.95
CA GLN A 295 24.25 -9.08 6.06
C GLN A 295 23.88 -9.43 4.62
N ASN A 296 24.33 -10.62 4.12
CA ASN A 296 24.03 -11.10 2.78
C ASN A 296 22.86 -12.10 2.75
N ILE A 297 22.21 -12.33 3.89
CA ILE A 297 21.06 -13.24 4.01
C ILE A 297 19.76 -12.45 3.92
N GLY A 298 19.64 -11.37 4.68
CA GLY A 298 18.58 -10.39 4.50
C GLY A 298 18.80 -9.54 3.24
N ARG A 299 17.75 -9.01 2.68
CA ARG A 299 17.83 -8.04 1.57
C ARG A 299 18.45 -6.72 2.03
N ARG A 300 18.04 -6.28 3.20
CA ARG A 300 18.61 -5.15 3.94
C ARG A 300 18.49 -5.42 5.42
N ILE A 301 19.54 -5.16 6.19
CA ILE A 301 19.53 -5.30 7.65
C ILE A 301 19.89 -3.94 8.25
N GLU A 302 18.99 -3.36 9.01
CA GLU A 302 19.14 -2.08 9.70
C GLU A 302 19.31 -2.35 11.20
N PRO A 303 20.53 -2.14 11.78
CA PRO A 303 20.75 -2.31 13.20
C PRO A 303 20.10 -1.18 14.00
N ASN A 304 19.27 -1.54 14.98
CA ASN A 304 18.64 -0.63 15.93
C ASN A 304 19.16 -0.93 17.33
N ILE A 305 20.06 -0.07 17.87
CA ILE A 305 20.62 -0.23 19.20
C ILE A 305 19.70 0.43 20.21
N TYR A 306 19.34 -0.31 21.29
CA TYR A 306 18.48 0.20 22.35
C TYR A 306 19.06 -0.05 23.74
N GLU A 307 18.75 0.83 24.69
CA GLU A 307 19.07 0.66 26.11
C GLU A 307 17.93 -0.10 26.80
N GLN A 308 18.28 -1.07 27.63
CA GLN A 308 17.33 -1.99 28.23
C GLN A 308 16.30 -1.30 29.17
N ASP A 309 16.70 -0.14 29.75
CA ASP A 309 15.86 0.65 30.66
C ASP A 309 14.98 1.68 29.93
N THR A 310 15.16 1.88 28.64
CA THR A 310 14.42 2.86 27.81
C THR A 310 13.66 2.21 26.67
N PHE A 311 13.30 0.94 26.81
CA PHE A 311 12.46 0.27 25.80
C PHE A 311 11.04 0.85 25.85
N ILE A 312 10.92 2.12 25.46
CA ILE A 312 9.68 2.64 24.89
C ILE A 312 9.61 2.00 23.51
N ASP A 313 8.62 1.15 23.32
CA ASP A 313 8.32 0.51 22.05
C ASP A 313 8.32 1.58 20.96
N LYS A 314 9.46 1.74 20.22
CA LYS A 314 9.57 2.68 19.09
C LYS A 314 8.58 2.34 17.97
N ASP A 315 7.84 1.24 18.10
CA ASP A 315 6.69 0.91 17.29
C ASP A 315 5.54 1.93 17.40
N MET A 316 5.64 2.92 18.29
CA MET A 316 4.61 3.97 18.37
C MET A 316 4.70 4.99 17.23
N TYR A 317 5.82 5.06 16.48
CA TYR A 317 5.98 6.08 15.44
C TYR A 317 6.72 5.51 14.23
N ASP A 318 5.98 5.00 13.25
CA ASP A 318 6.51 4.81 11.91
C ASP A 318 6.70 6.19 11.24
N MET A 319 7.79 6.38 10.46
CA MET A 319 8.07 7.68 9.82
C MET A 319 6.98 8.10 8.83
N GLU A 320 6.19 7.17 8.30
CA GLU A 320 5.03 7.47 7.45
C GLU A 320 3.79 7.86 8.27
N GLU A 321 3.62 7.31 9.49
CA GLU A 321 2.62 7.81 10.46
C GLU A 321 2.92 9.25 10.88
N ILE A 322 4.19 9.59 10.93
CA ILE A 322 4.65 10.96 11.17
C ILE A 322 4.22 11.88 10.02
N GLU A 323 4.25 11.48 8.75
CA GLU A 323 3.76 12.34 7.65
C GLU A 323 2.26 12.65 7.75
N ASP A 324 1.43 11.71 8.21
CA ASP A 324 0.01 11.98 8.43
C ASP A 324 -0.25 12.73 9.75
N LEU A 325 0.57 12.53 10.78
CA LEU A 325 0.61 13.39 11.97
C LEU A 325 1.11 14.80 11.61
N TYR A 326 2.07 14.94 10.68
CA TYR A 326 2.57 16.24 10.19
C TYR A 326 1.51 17.05 9.46
N LYS A 327 0.52 16.42 8.82
CA LYS A 327 -0.61 17.13 8.21
C LYS A 327 -1.59 17.70 9.22
N ASN A 328 -1.64 17.14 10.44
CA ASN A 328 -2.64 17.45 11.46
C ASN A 328 -2.08 18.09 12.75
N TYR A 329 -0.76 18.02 12.97
CA TYR A 329 -0.12 18.65 14.13
C TYR A 329 1.03 19.57 13.66
N ASN A 330 1.09 20.75 14.28
CA ASN A 330 2.21 21.67 14.07
C ASN A 330 3.52 20.97 14.46
N ILE A 331 4.47 20.91 13.52
CA ILE A 331 5.78 20.26 13.67
C ILE A 331 6.51 20.70 14.95
N LEU A 332 6.36 21.97 15.35
CA LEU A 332 6.90 22.51 16.58
C LEU A 332 6.31 21.84 17.82
N HIS A 333 5.03 21.47 17.78
CA HIS A 333 4.38 20.78 18.89
C HIS A 333 4.99 19.39 19.12
N LEU A 334 5.20 18.64 18.03
CA LEU A 334 5.83 17.30 18.09
C LEU A 334 7.28 17.37 18.56
N CYS A 335 8.05 18.34 18.06
CA CYS A 335 9.41 18.58 18.51
C CYS A 335 9.46 18.92 20.00
N ASN A 336 8.54 19.76 20.48
CA ASN A 336 8.47 20.12 21.89
C ASN A 336 8.13 18.93 22.79
N MET A 337 7.17 18.07 22.39
CA MET A 337 6.84 16.84 23.12
C MET A 337 8.04 15.90 23.21
N TYR A 338 8.81 15.74 22.11
CA TYR A 338 10.02 14.92 22.10
C TYR A 338 11.10 15.49 23.06
N ILE A 339 11.31 16.82 23.02
CA ILE A 339 12.30 17.50 23.88
C ILE A 339 11.92 17.38 25.35
N ASP A 340 10.61 17.50 25.67
CA ASP A 340 10.10 17.34 27.04
C ASP A 340 10.38 15.93 27.60
N GLY A 341 10.35 14.90 26.75
CA GLY A 341 10.69 13.52 27.10
C GLY A 341 12.19 13.24 27.23
N MET A 342 13.08 14.17 26.86
CA MET A 342 14.53 13.97 26.98
C MET A 342 15.01 14.00 28.44
N SER A 343 15.97 13.15 28.78
CA SER A 343 16.68 13.18 30.08
C SER A 343 17.72 14.31 30.12
N LYS A 344 17.27 15.57 30.02
CA LYS A 344 18.08 16.79 30.08
C LYS A 344 17.48 17.76 31.10
N ASP A 345 18.29 18.68 31.61
CA ASP A 345 17.81 19.78 32.44
C ASP A 345 16.91 20.75 31.66
N ASP A 346 16.06 21.47 32.37
CA ASP A 346 15.05 22.34 31.75
C ASP A 346 15.66 23.47 30.93
N GLU A 347 16.82 24.02 31.37
CA GLU A 347 17.54 25.07 30.64
C GLU A 347 18.05 24.58 29.27
N THR A 348 18.57 23.37 29.23
CA THR A 348 18.99 22.71 27.98
C THR A 348 17.79 22.43 27.07
N LYS A 349 16.66 21.96 27.62
CA LYS A 349 15.42 21.73 26.85
C LYS A 349 14.89 23.02 26.23
N ASP A 350 14.83 24.10 26.99
CA ASP A 350 14.35 25.40 26.51
C ASP A 350 15.23 25.98 25.41
N LEU A 351 16.54 25.82 25.52
CA LEU A 351 17.49 26.23 24.49
C LEU A 351 17.28 25.46 23.17
N ILE A 352 17.05 24.15 23.26
CA ILE A 352 16.77 23.31 22.08
C ILE A 352 15.45 23.71 21.43
N LYS A 353 14.39 23.92 22.22
CA LYS A 353 13.06 24.37 21.71
C LYS A 353 13.15 25.71 20.99
N ASP A 354 13.86 26.69 21.57
CA ASP A 354 14.05 28.00 20.92
C ASP A 354 14.79 27.88 19.59
N ARG A 355 15.83 27.04 19.53
CA ARG A 355 16.60 26.82 18.31
C ARG A 355 15.79 26.13 17.22
N ILE A 356 14.97 25.13 17.55
CA ILE A 356 14.07 24.45 16.62
C ILE A 356 13.00 25.40 16.10
N LYS A 357 12.43 26.24 16.98
CA LYS A 357 11.46 27.24 16.60
C LYS A 357 12.03 28.23 15.56
N ARG A 358 13.25 28.73 15.78
CA ARG A 358 13.92 29.62 14.83
C ARG A 358 14.19 28.96 13.47
N LEU A 359 14.58 27.69 13.46
CA LEU A 359 14.78 26.94 12.23
C LEU A 359 13.47 26.75 11.47
N HIS A 360 12.40 26.40 12.17
CA HIS A 360 11.06 26.27 11.59
C HIS A 360 10.58 27.59 10.95
N ASP A 361 10.73 28.70 11.66
CA ASP A 361 10.31 30.02 11.18
C ASP A 361 11.09 30.44 9.92
N VAL A 362 12.38 30.12 9.83
CA VAL A 362 13.19 30.35 8.61
C VAL A 362 12.74 29.45 7.46
N CYS A 363 12.43 28.20 7.70
CA CYS A 363 11.95 27.28 6.65
C CYS A 363 10.56 27.67 6.15
N ALA A 364 9.65 28.09 7.02
CA ALA A 364 8.32 28.55 6.67
C ALA A 364 8.39 29.83 5.80
N TYR A 365 9.25 30.77 6.15
CA TYR A 365 9.43 32.02 5.38
C TYR A 365 9.98 31.76 3.96
N ASN A 366 10.90 30.81 3.79
CA ASN A 366 11.43 30.45 2.48
C ASN A 366 10.40 29.72 1.61
N TYR A 367 9.48 28.97 2.20
CA TYR A 367 8.43 28.24 1.47
C TYR A 367 7.35 29.18 0.93
N ASP A 368 6.98 30.22 1.69
CA ASP A 368 6.00 31.24 1.27
C ASP A 368 6.57 32.25 0.25
N SER A 369 7.88 32.34 0.14
CA SER A 369 8.54 33.25 -0.80
C SER A 369 8.82 32.65 -2.19
N GLU A 370 8.60 31.33 -2.38
CA GLU A 370 8.76 30.60 -3.64
C GLU A 370 7.42 30.19 -4.31
N GLN A 371 6.28 30.67 -3.79
CA GLN A 371 4.97 30.60 -4.43
C GLN A 371 4.60 31.97 -5.01
#